data_aa9680b5f08383525fd72cffdf8e9151
#
_entry.id   aa9680b5f08383525fd72cffdf8e9151
#
_cell.length_a   1.000
_cell.length_b   1.000
_cell.length_c   1.000
_cell.angle_alpha   90.00
_cell.angle_beta   90.00
_cell.angle_gamma   90.00
#
_symmetry.space_group_name_H-M   'P 1'
#
loop_
_entity.id
_entity.type
_entity.pdbx_description
1 polymer ?
#
loop_
_entity_poly.entity_id
_entity_poly.type
_entity_poly.pdbx_seq_one_letter_code
_entity_poly.pdbx_strand_id
1 'polypeptide(L)'
;MQYYVCNGQIPTETQDEGYTAFIEYMDSGAAGDKFDGFELVARLHMPESGRVCVICKAADAKALFRHFMFWRSMFGVDFEYAPALTCAEMVVMQKEHNERLDDVD
;
A
#
# COMPACT_ATOMS: atom_id res chain seq x y z
N MET A 1 -9.14 7.07 -7.95
CA MET A 1 -8.14 6.00 -7.72
C MET A 1 -8.66 5.01 -6.70
N GLN A 2 -8.25 3.78 -6.81
CA GLN A 2 -8.62 2.69 -5.90
C GLN A 2 -7.73 2.72 -4.65
N TYR A 3 -8.32 2.48 -3.47
CA TYR A 3 -7.54 2.27 -2.24
C TYR A 3 -6.91 0.89 -2.22
N TYR A 4 -5.72 0.81 -1.65
CA TYR A 4 -5.01 -0.46 -1.40
C TYR A 4 -4.40 -0.45 -0.01
N VAL A 5 -4.42 -1.61 0.62
CA VAL A 5 -3.66 -1.86 1.85
C VAL A 5 -2.51 -2.78 1.48
N CYS A 6 -1.31 -2.33 1.75
CA CYS A 6 -0.09 -3.02 1.34
C CYS A 6 0.72 -3.37 2.57
N ASN A 7 1.17 -4.61 2.65
CA ASN A 7 1.99 -5.09 3.76
C ASN A 7 3.35 -5.52 3.21
N GLY A 8 4.41 -4.95 3.76
CA GLY A 8 5.77 -5.28 3.38
C GLY A 8 6.49 -6.06 4.46
N GLN A 9 7.31 -7.02 4.03
CA GLN A 9 8.21 -7.76 4.91
C GLN A 9 9.63 -7.45 4.50
N ILE A 10 10.40 -6.88 5.42
CA ILE A 10 11.79 -6.49 5.19
C ILE A 10 12.68 -7.59 5.74
N PRO A 11 13.60 -8.15 4.92
CA PRO A 11 14.56 -9.13 5.43
C PRO A 11 15.44 -8.52 6.52
N THR A 12 15.72 -9.29 7.56
CA THR A 12 16.56 -8.83 8.68
C THR A 12 17.92 -8.35 8.19
N GLU A 13 18.48 -9.02 7.19
CA GLU A 13 19.81 -8.73 6.66
C GLU A 13 19.92 -7.35 6.01
N THR A 14 18.82 -6.81 5.52
CA THR A 14 18.81 -5.54 4.79
C THR A 14 18.05 -4.43 5.52
N GLN A 15 17.52 -4.72 6.71
CA GLN A 15 16.68 -3.75 7.41
C GLN A 15 17.40 -2.44 7.73
N ASP A 16 18.60 -2.52 8.27
CA ASP A 16 19.36 -1.31 8.62
C ASP A 16 19.71 -0.50 7.39
N GLU A 17 20.15 -1.16 6.32
CA GLU A 17 20.47 -0.49 5.05
C GLU A 17 19.21 0.14 4.44
N GLY A 18 18.11 -0.57 4.49
CA GLY A 18 16.83 -0.08 3.97
C GLY A 18 16.35 1.16 4.71
N TYR A 19 16.41 1.16 6.03
CA TYR A 19 16.01 2.32 6.80
C TYR A 19 16.99 3.48 6.70
N THR A 20 18.27 3.22 6.48
CA THR A 20 19.23 4.28 6.16
C THR A 20 18.87 4.96 4.85
N ALA A 21 18.55 4.18 3.83
CA ALA A 21 18.06 4.72 2.56
C ALA A 21 16.73 5.46 2.73
N PHE A 22 15.88 4.98 3.63
CA PHE A 22 14.59 5.62 3.90
C PHE A 22 14.77 7.01 4.53
N ILE A 23 15.77 7.21 5.38
CA ILE A 23 16.10 8.53 5.93
C ILE A 23 16.38 9.49 4.78
N GLU A 24 17.24 9.10 3.84
CA GLU A 24 17.57 9.92 2.69
C GLU A 24 16.35 10.21 1.81
N TYR A 25 15.53 9.20 1.60
CA TYR A 25 14.29 9.31 0.84
C TYR A 25 13.37 10.38 1.45
N MET A 26 13.15 10.32 2.76
CA MET A 26 12.30 11.29 3.46
C MET A 26 12.92 12.68 3.46
N ASP A 27 14.23 12.78 3.71
CA ASP A 27 14.92 14.06 3.76
C ASP A 27 14.94 14.76 2.40
N SER A 28 14.92 14.01 1.31
CA SER A 28 14.87 14.56 -0.05
C SER A 28 13.48 14.89 -0.57
N GLY A 29 12.44 14.71 0.27
CA GLY A 29 11.07 15.10 -0.08
C GLY A 29 10.14 13.96 -0.45
N ALA A 30 10.57 12.71 -0.34
CA ALA A 30 9.73 11.53 -0.56
C ALA A 30 8.94 11.59 -1.87
N ALA A 31 9.62 11.86 -2.98
CA ALA A 31 8.97 12.08 -4.28
C ALA A 31 8.14 10.88 -4.75
N GLY A 32 8.50 9.66 -4.34
CA GLY A 32 7.78 8.46 -4.68
C GLY A 32 6.45 8.28 -3.94
N ASP A 33 6.14 9.14 -2.97
CA ASP A 33 4.91 9.04 -2.19
C ASP A 33 3.70 9.66 -2.92
N LYS A 34 3.96 10.46 -3.94
CA LYS A 34 2.89 11.05 -4.76
C LYS A 34 3.39 11.30 -6.17
N PHE A 35 2.74 10.68 -7.14
CA PHE A 35 3.00 10.89 -8.56
C PHE A 35 1.72 10.59 -9.33
N ASP A 36 1.75 10.77 -10.64
CA ASP A 36 0.57 10.51 -11.47
C ASP A 36 0.12 9.05 -11.33
N GLY A 37 -1.09 8.87 -10.82
CA GLY A 37 -1.67 7.55 -10.58
C GLY A 37 -1.37 6.94 -9.22
N PHE A 38 -0.67 7.64 -8.32
CA PHE A 38 -0.36 7.13 -6.98
C PHE A 38 -0.36 8.24 -5.93
N GLU A 39 -0.93 7.93 -4.77
CA GLU A 39 -0.90 8.84 -3.62
C GLU A 39 -0.82 8.03 -2.32
N LEU A 40 0.21 8.27 -1.53
CA LEU A 40 0.31 7.70 -0.19
C LEU A 40 -0.72 8.35 0.73
N VAL A 41 -1.44 7.53 1.50
CA VAL A 41 -2.35 8.00 2.55
C VAL A 41 -1.68 7.89 3.92
N ALA A 42 -1.08 6.74 4.21
CA ALA A 42 -0.38 6.49 5.48
C ALA A 42 0.67 5.40 5.30
N ARG A 43 1.75 5.51 6.04
CA ARG A 43 2.78 4.47 6.11
C ARG A 43 3.20 4.32 7.56
N LEU A 44 3.12 3.12 8.10
CA LEU A 44 3.46 2.80 9.47
C LEU A 44 4.48 1.67 9.49
N HIS A 45 5.43 1.78 10.39
CA HIS A 45 6.56 0.86 10.47
C HIS A 45 6.49 0.04 11.75
N MET A 46 6.74 -1.25 11.63
CA MET A 46 6.80 -2.20 12.73
C MET A 46 8.18 -2.86 12.71
N PRO A 47 9.24 -2.13 13.16
CA PRO A 47 10.63 -2.58 12.96
C PRO A 47 10.98 -3.87 13.71
N GLU A 48 10.32 -4.14 14.83
CA GLU A 48 10.56 -5.38 15.58
C GLU A 48 10.31 -6.63 14.73
N SER A 49 9.28 -6.59 13.90
CA SER A 49 8.93 -7.72 13.05
C SER A 49 9.37 -7.53 11.60
N GLY A 50 10.08 -6.43 11.30
CA GLY A 50 10.52 -6.13 9.94
C GLY A 50 9.36 -5.81 9.00
N ARG A 51 8.25 -5.29 9.50
CA ARG A 51 7.05 -5.03 8.69
C ARG A 51 6.79 -3.56 8.48
N VAL A 52 6.17 -3.27 7.37
CA VAL A 52 5.66 -1.94 7.06
C VAL A 52 4.26 -2.08 6.48
N CYS A 53 3.35 -1.22 6.93
CA CYS A 53 1.98 -1.16 6.42
C CYS A 53 1.82 0.15 5.65
N VAL A 54 1.34 0.05 4.40
CA VAL A 54 1.12 1.20 3.55
C VAL A 54 -0.34 1.23 3.12
N ILE A 55 -0.99 2.36 3.34
CA ILE A 55 -2.32 2.63 2.82
C ILE A 55 -2.15 3.69 1.73
N CYS A 56 -2.64 3.40 0.54
CA CYS A 56 -2.46 4.29 -0.60
C CYS A 56 -3.64 4.25 -1.55
N LYS A 57 -3.64 5.19 -2.48
CA LYS A 57 -4.55 5.18 -3.62
C LYS A 57 -3.71 4.99 -4.88
N ALA A 58 -4.14 4.12 -5.77
CA ALA A 58 -3.44 3.89 -7.02
C ALA A 58 -4.44 3.69 -8.15
N ALA A 59 -4.05 4.11 -9.34
CA ALA A 59 -4.86 3.96 -10.53
C ALA A 59 -4.90 2.49 -11.00
N ASP A 60 -3.80 1.77 -10.83
CA ASP A 60 -3.66 0.39 -11.28
C ASP A 60 -2.47 -0.29 -10.58
N ALA A 61 -2.28 -1.56 -10.91
CA ALA A 61 -1.18 -2.36 -10.35
C ALA A 61 0.20 -1.85 -10.79
N LYS A 62 0.30 -1.23 -11.95
CA LYS A 62 1.57 -0.67 -12.42
C LYS A 62 2.03 0.48 -11.52
N ALA A 63 1.11 1.33 -11.11
CA ALA A 63 1.42 2.43 -10.20
C ALA A 63 1.87 1.91 -8.84
N LEU A 64 1.22 0.85 -8.33
CA LEU A 64 1.64 0.19 -7.09
C LEU A 64 3.06 -0.33 -7.21
N PHE A 65 3.35 -1.09 -8.26
CA PHE A 65 4.68 -1.68 -8.42
C PHE A 65 5.74 -0.59 -8.61
N ARG A 66 5.42 0.49 -9.32
CA ARG A 66 6.34 1.62 -9.48
C ARG A 66 6.73 2.25 -8.15
N HIS A 67 5.79 2.32 -7.20
CA HIS A 67 6.09 2.82 -5.85
C HIS A 67 7.01 1.88 -5.08
N PHE A 68 6.77 0.55 -5.17
CA PHE A 68 7.47 -0.42 -4.34
C PHE A 68 8.74 -1.00 -4.95
N MET A 69 8.92 -0.90 -6.28
CA MET A 69 9.97 -1.65 -6.98
C MET A 69 11.38 -1.33 -6.51
N PHE A 70 11.66 -0.08 -6.13
CA PHE A 70 12.98 0.30 -5.63
C PHE A 70 13.32 -0.47 -4.35
N TRP A 71 12.39 -0.48 -3.40
CA TRP A 71 12.59 -1.15 -2.11
C TRP A 71 12.71 -2.65 -2.27
N ARG A 72 11.90 -3.21 -3.17
CA ARG A 72 11.99 -4.63 -3.49
C ARG A 72 13.33 -4.98 -4.13
N SER A 73 13.76 -4.23 -5.13
CA SER A 73 14.99 -4.51 -5.88
C SER A 73 16.25 -4.31 -5.05
N MET A 74 16.27 -3.24 -4.24
CA MET A 74 17.48 -2.88 -3.51
C MET A 74 17.61 -3.60 -2.17
N PHE A 75 16.51 -3.87 -1.49
CA PHE A 75 16.54 -4.38 -0.12
C PHE A 75 15.77 -5.69 0.06
N GLY A 76 15.19 -6.23 -0.99
CA GLY A 76 14.47 -7.50 -0.94
C GLY A 76 13.17 -7.45 -0.17
N VAL A 77 12.54 -6.26 -0.07
CA VAL A 77 11.27 -6.12 0.64
C VAL A 77 10.17 -6.77 -0.19
N ASP A 78 9.46 -7.73 0.41
CA ASP A 78 8.30 -8.35 -0.21
C ASP A 78 7.03 -7.63 0.19
N PHE A 79 6.22 -7.28 -0.81
CA PHE A 79 4.95 -6.59 -0.57
C PHE A 79 3.79 -7.44 -1.03
N GLU A 80 2.75 -7.51 -0.19
CA GLU A 80 1.45 -8.03 -0.56
C GLU A 80 0.46 -6.88 -0.51
N TYR A 81 -0.42 -6.79 -1.49
CA TYR A 81 -1.43 -5.74 -1.46
C TYR A 81 -2.79 -6.27 -1.84
N ALA A 82 -3.82 -5.67 -1.21
CA ALA A 82 -5.21 -5.99 -1.46
C ALA A 82 -5.97 -4.70 -1.76
N PRO A 83 -6.86 -4.72 -2.74
CA PRO A 83 -7.77 -3.60 -2.93
C PRO A 83 -8.66 -3.45 -1.71
N ALA A 84 -8.96 -2.21 -1.35
CA ALA A 84 -9.75 -1.89 -0.18
C ALA A 84 -10.85 -0.91 -0.54
N LEU A 85 -11.97 -1.01 0.16
CA LEU A 85 -13.12 -0.13 -0.02
C LEU A 85 -13.20 0.84 1.15
N THR A 86 -13.65 2.05 0.87
CA THR A 86 -14.00 2.99 1.94
C THR A 86 -15.28 2.52 2.63
N CYS A 87 -15.56 3.07 3.80
CA CYS A 87 -16.81 2.76 4.50
C CYS A 87 -18.03 3.11 3.63
N ALA A 88 -17.99 4.24 2.94
CA ALA A 88 -19.08 4.66 2.06
C ALA A 88 -19.31 3.68 0.90
N GLU A 89 -18.21 3.23 0.27
CA GLU A 89 -18.28 2.24 -0.80
C GLU A 89 -18.84 0.91 -0.27
N MET A 90 -18.39 0.49 0.90
CA MET A 90 -18.87 -0.77 1.49
C MET A 90 -20.37 -0.73 1.78
N VAL A 91 -20.87 0.41 2.28
CA VAL A 91 -22.31 0.60 2.53
C VAL A 91 -23.11 0.45 1.24
N VAL A 92 -22.65 1.07 0.15
CA VAL A 92 -23.33 0.97 -1.16
C VAL A 92 -23.32 -0.48 -1.63
N MET A 93 -22.20 -1.15 -1.56
CA MET A 93 -22.09 -2.56 -1.99
C MET A 93 -23.02 -3.48 -1.20
N GLN A 94 -23.11 -3.27 0.11
CA GLN A 94 -23.94 -4.11 0.96
C GLN A 94 -25.43 -3.87 0.66
N LYS A 95 -25.84 -2.62 0.41
CA LYS A 95 -27.22 -2.33 0.04
C LYS A 95 -27.60 -3.00 -1.28
N GLU A 96 -26.72 -2.95 -2.28
CA GLU A 96 -26.93 -3.66 -3.54
C GLU A 96 -27.05 -5.15 -3.35
N HIS A 97 -26.20 -5.72 -2.51
CA HIS A 97 -26.24 -7.14 -2.20
C HIS A 97 -27.56 -7.54 -1.55
N ASN A 98 -28.03 -6.75 -0.59
CA ASN A 98 -29.29 -7.02 0.09
C ASN A 98 -30.48 -6.96 -0.89
N GLU A 99 -30.48 -6.04 -1.82
CA GLU A 99 -31.51 -5.94 -2.86
C GLU A 99 -31.51 -7.18 -3.74
N ARG A 100 -30.32 -7.67 -4.14
CA ARG A 100 -30.22 -8.92 -4.92
C ARG A 100 -30.74 -10.13 -4.17
N LEU A 101 -30.49 -10.21 -2.86
CA LEU A 101 -30.99 -11.29 -2.03
C LEU A 101 -32.52 -11.27 -1.97
N ASP A 102 -33.12 -10.09 -1.88
CA ASP A 102 -34.58 -9.93 -1.87
C ASP A 102 -35.20 -10.35 -3.21
N ASP A 103 -34.50 -10.05 -4.32
CA ASP A 103 -34.98 -10.39 -5.66
C ASP A 103 -34.95 -11.90 -5.97
N VAL A 104 -34.16 -12.66 -5.25
CA VAL A 104 -34.03 -14.10 -5.45
C VAL A 104 -35.20 -14.88 -4.82
N ASP A 105 -35.89 -14.28 -3.90
CA ASP A 105 -37.07 -14.85 -3.25
C ASP A 105 -38.30 -14.76 -4.18
#